data_6842a4e17c29d4faff9cad6c01085409
#
_entry.id   6842a4e17c29d4faff9cad6c01085409
#
_cell.length_a   1.000
_cell.length_b   1.000
_cell.length_c   1.000
_cell.angle_alpha   90.00
_cell.angle_beta   90.00
_cell.angle_gamma   90.00
#
_symmetry.space_group_name_H-M   'P 1'
#
loop_
_entity.id
_entity.type
_entity.pdbx_description
1 polymer ?
#
loop_
_entity_poly.entity_id
_entity_poly.type
_entity_poly.pdbx_seq_one_letter_code
_entity_poly.pdbx_strand_id
1 'polypeptide(L)'
;MRLQWHIFCRVVDNFGDIGVCWRLAQQLVREHQQVLTLWVDDLNSFNAICPNASTTAAEQTVNGVKIRHWLEILDVGLAAHADVVIEAFACDLPEAWLVRMAQREPQPQWLNLEYLSAEAWTLDCHLGCSPLAGMQRVFFFPGFAAGSGGVLIDNELLATAETLKSATAQQTFLASLGVVEDGLFDRRISLFAYENPAVEALLAALANDPTTSHLFVPTGRVTADVERWLGRALIEGASLQRGSLTITALPFMSQLEYDGLLAICDFNCVRGEESFVRSQVLGKPTLWHIYPQDDNAHIDKLEAFLEVYLADADVQLASQISALSLHWNQVHSAIGDWSAVLQRLPMWQQHAEGWRQHLMSNGDLASNLVTYVKNRV
;
A
#
# COMPACT_ATOMS: atom_id res chain seq x y z
N MET A 1 14.58 -9.93 22.25
CA MET A 1 14.84 -11.30 21.78
C MET A 1 14.89 -11.28 20.28
N ARG A 2 15.83 -11.96 19.64
CA ARG A 2 15.98 -12.03 18.18
C ARG A 2 15.47 -13.40 17.74
N LEU A 3 14.35 -13.41 17.01
CA LEU A 3 13.67 -14.62 16.56
C LEU A 3 13.87 -14.86 15.06
N GLN A 4 13.70 -16.11 14.64
CA GLN A 4 13.74 -16.54 13.23
C GLN A 4 12.32 -16.47 12.66
N TRP A 5 12.08 -15.50 11.78
CA TRP A 5 10.80 -15.28 11.13
C TRP A 5 10.83 -15.77 9.68
N HIS A 6 9.76 -16.42 9.27
CA HIS A 6 9.54 -16.78 7.87
C HIS A 6 8.21 -16.20 7.41
N ILE A 7 8.23 -15.41 6.34
CA ILE A 7 7.04 -14.88 5.69
C ILE A 7 6.90 -15.58 4.34
N PHE A 8 5.75 -16.22 4.13
CA PHE A 8 5.38 -16.84 2.86
C PHE A 8 4.41 -15.93 2.13
N CYS A 9 4.75 -15.58 0.89
CA CYS A 9 3.96 -14.74 0.02
C CYS A 9 3.77 -15.43 -1.32
N ARG A 10 2.51 -15.65 -1.71
CA ARG A 10 2.11 -15.98 -3.07
C ARG A 10 1.59 -14.72 -3.73
N VAL A 11 2.13 -14.38 -4.90
CA VAL A 11 1.76 -13.17 -5.63
C VAL A 11 0.48 -13.44 -6.43
N VAL A 12 -0.61 -12.80 -6.06
CA VAL A 12 -1.91 -12.85 -6.74
C VAL A 12 -2.23 -11.50 -7.40
N ASP A 13 -2.09 -10.40 -6.65
CA ASP A 13 -2.25 -9.03 -7.17
C ASP A 13 -0.88 -8.43 -7.52
N ASN A 14 -0.31 -8.83 -8.66
CA ASN A 14 0.94 -8.30 -9.23
C ASN A 14 1.98 -7.85 -8.17
N PHE A 15 1.87 -6.58 -7.71
CA PHE A 15 2.81 -5.98 -6.76
C PHE A 15 2.21 -5.76 -5.37
N GLY A 16 0.89 -5.96 -5.18
CA GLY A 16 0.21 -5.67 -3.92
C GLY A 16 0.70 -6.57 -2.80
N ASP A 17 0.53 -7.88 -2.96
CA ASP A 17 0.85 -8.87 -1.92
C ASP A 17 2.32 -8.85 -1.55
N ILE A 18 3.19 -8.89 -2.57
CA ILE A 18 4.63 -8.88 -2.35
C ILE A 18 5.12 -7.52 -1.83
N GLY A 19 4.46 -6.42 -2.18
CA GLY A 19 4.75 -5.08 -1.69
C GLY A 19 4.57 -4.97 -0.18
N VAL A 20 3.43 -5.43 0.33
CA VAL A 20 3.14 -5.48 1.78
C VAL A 20 4.12 -6.40 2.51
N CYS A 21 4.33 -7.62 1.99
CA CYS A 21 5.24 -8.59 2.60
C CYS A 21 6.69 -8.08 2.64
N TRP A 22 7.15 -7.43 1.58
CA TRP A 22 8.48 -6.86 1.49
C TRP A 22 8.69 -5.71 2.48
N ARG A 23 7.72 -4.79 2.60
CA ARG A 23 7.75 -3.71 3.59
C ARG A 23 7.78 -4.25 5.01
N LEU A 24 6.89 -5.18 5.34
CA LEU A 24 6.85 -5.83 6.66
C LEU A 24 8.19 -6.52 6.96
N ALA A 25 8.74 -7.24 5.98
CA ALA A 25 10.02 -7.93 6.13
C ALA A 25 11.16 -6.97 6.45
N GLN A 26 11.25 -5.87 5.71
CA GLN A 26 12.27 -4.83 5.94
C GLN A 26 12.11 -4.17 7.31
N GLN A 27 10.89 -3.83 7.72
CA GLN A 27 10.61 -3.21 8.99
C GLN A 27 10.96 -4.13 10.16
N LEU A 28 10.59 -5.42 10.11
CA LEU A 28 10.95 -6.41 11.12
C LEU A 28 12.47 -6.54 11.29
N VAL A 29 13.24 -6.47 10.19
CA VAL A 29 14.71 -6.52 10.24
C VAL A 29 15.29 -5.22 10.80
N ARG A 30 14.89 -4.06 10.25
CA ARG A 30 15.53 -2.77 10.54
C ARG A 30 15.13 -2.22 11.90
N GLU A 31 13.84 -2.27 12.25
CA GLU A 31 13.32 -1.63 13.44
C GLU A 31 13.19 -2.58 14.62
N HIS A 32 12.92 -3.87 14.35
CA HIS A 32 12.74 -4.87 15.41
C HIS A 32 13.89 -5.86 15.53
N GLN A 33 14.94 -5.74 14.69
CA GLN A 33 16.17 -6.56 14.74
C GLN A 33 15.90 -8.07 14.65
N GLN A 34 14.84 -8.47 13.92
CA GLN A 34 14.52 -9.87 13.70
C GLN A 34 15.39 -10.48 12.59
N VAL A 35 15.53 -11.79 12.60
CA VAL A 35 16.12 -12.54 11.47
C VAL A 35 14.98 -13.01 10.59
N LEU A 36 15.00 -12.64 9.32
CA LEU A 36 13.84 -12.85 8.46
C LEU A 36 14.22 -13.51 7.14
N THR A 37 13.42 -14.51 6.78
CA THR A 37 13.39 -15.14 5.45
C THR A 37 12.04 -14.85 4.80
N LEU A 38 12.05 -14.19 3.64
CA LEU A 38 10.88 -13.97 2.80
C LEU A 38 10.87 -15.01 1.67
N TRP A 39 9.79 -15.78 1.59
CA TRP A 39 9.55 -16.78 0.54
C TRP A 39 8.64 -16.16 -0.52
N VAL A 40 9.11 -16.13 -1.77
CA VAL A 40 8.42 -15.49 -2.89
C VAL A 40 8.30 -16.47 -4.03
N ASP A 41 7.11 -16.64 -4.58
CA ASP A 41 6.85 -17.52 -5.72
C ASP A 41 7.12 -16.85 -7.08
N ASP A 42 6.94 -15.52 -7.18
CA ASP A 42 7.23 -14.74 -8.39
C ASP A 42 8.36 -13.71 -8.16
N LEU A 43 9.58 -14.11 -8.49
CA LEU A 43 10.76 -13.24 -8.40
C LEU A 43 10.76 -12.11 -9.43
N ASN A 44 9.98 -12.20 -10.52
CA ASN A 44 9.89 -11.11 -11.49
C ASN A 44 9.07 -9.95 -10.92
N SER A 45 7.91 -10.24 -10.33
CA SER A 45 7.11 -9.25 -9.61
C SER A 45 7.88 -8.63 -8.45
N PHE A 46 8.66 -9.44 -7.72
CA PHE A 46 9.53 -8.93 -6.65
C PHE A 46 10.64 -8.01 -7.18
N ASN A 47 11.32 -8.39 -8.27
CA ASN A 47 12.38 -7.56 -8.88
C ASN A 47 11.84 -6.21 -9.36
N ALA A 48 10.60 -6.14 -9.83
CA ALA A 48 10.00 -4.88 -10.27
C ALA A 48 9.93 -3.85 -9.12
N ILE A 49 9.60 -4.26 -7.89
CA ILE A 49 9.55 -3.38 -6.72
C ILE A 49 10.89 -3.27 -5.98
N CYS A 50 11.81 -4.20 -6.23
CA CYS A 50 13.14 -4.28 -5.65
C CYS A 50 14.18 -4.57 -6.74
N PRO A 51 14.57 -3.56 -7.56
CA PRO A 51 15.44 -3.77 -8.74
C PRO A 51 16.82 -4.41 -8.44
N ASN A 52 17.27 -4.34 -7.18
CA ASN A 52 18.51 -4.96 -6.73
C ASN A 52 18.38 -6.48 -6.49
N ALA A 53 17.18 -7.04 -6.56
CA ALA A 53 16.95 -8.48 -6.41
C ALA A 53 17.20 -9.21 -7.73
N SER A 54 17.75 -10.42 -7.66
CA SER A 54 17.88 -11.31 -8.81
C SER A 54 16.54 -12.02 -9.09
N THR A 55 16.19 -12.15 -10.37
CA THR A 55 15.01 -12.91 -10.82
C THR A 55 15.27 -14.42 -10.93
N THR A 56 16.53 -14.86 -10.78
CA THR A 56 16.94 -16.26 -11.02
C THR A 56 17.62 -16.93 -9.82
N ALA A 57 18.03 -16.15 -8.81
CA ALA A 57 18.70 -16.69 -7.64
C ALA A 57 17.72 -17.44 -6.73
N ALA A 58 17.97 -18.70 -6.45
CA ALA A 58 17.16 -19.50 -5.53
C ALA A 58 17.20 -18.94 -4.09
N GLU A 59 18.32 -18.34 -3.69
CA GLU A 59 18.51 -17.62 -2.43
C GLU A 59 19.36 -16.37 -2.65
N GLN A 60 18.97 -15.27 -2.01
CA GLN A 60 19.71 -14.02 -2.03
C GLN A 60 19.42 -13.22 -0.75
N THR A 61 20.22 -12.20 -0.48
CA THR A 61 19.98 -11.29 0.66
C THR A 61 19.95 -9.86 0.15
N VAL A 62 18.85 -9.16 0.43
CA VAL A 62 18.66 -7.76 0.07
C VAL A 62 18.22 -7.01 1.33
N ASN A 63 18.84 -5.89 1.65
CA ASN A 63 18.54 -5.06 2.82
C ASN A 63 18.49 -5.84 4.15
N GLY A 64 19.31 -6.89 4.29
CA GLY A 64 19.32 -7.74 5.49
C GLY A 64 18.21 -8.79 5.57
N VAL A 65 17.29 -8.81 4.61
CA VAL A 65 16.26 -9.83 4.46
C VAL A 65 16.79 -10.95 3.57
N LYS A 66 16.71 -12.20 4.03
CA LYS A 66 16.98 -13.38 3.20
C LYS A 66 15.75 -13.65 2.35
N ILE A 67 15.91 -13.71 1.03
CA ILE A 67 14.86 -13.99 0.07
C ILE A 67 15.10 -15.35 -0.52
N ARG A 68 14.08 -16.19 -0.54
CA ARG A 68 14.10 -17.50 -1.17
C ARG A 68 12.99 -17.63 -2.20
N HIS A 69 13.33 -18.20 -3.33
CA HIS A 69 12.33 -18.54 -4.33
C HIS A 69 11.48 -19.69 -3.80
N TRP A 70 10.17 -19.47 -3.71
CA TRP A 70 9.21 -20.47 -3.28
C TRP A 70 8.85 -21.36 -4.48
N LEU A 71 9.51 -22.50 -4.57
CA LEU A 71 9.25 -23.54 -5.55
C LEU A 71 8.46 -24.68 -4.88
N GLU A 72 7.94 -25.61 -5.68
CA GLU A 72 7.24 -26.81 -5.18
C GLU A 72 8.09 -27.64 -4.19
N ILE A 73 9.41 -27.59 -4.34
CA ILE A 73 10.34 -28.27 -3.44
C ILE A 73 10.99 -27.24 -2.52
N LEU A 74 10.49 -27.17 -1.29
CA LEU A 74 11.04 -26.30 -0.25
C LEU A 74 12.09 -27.03 0.58
N ASP A 75 13.07 -26.27 1.07
CA ASP A 75 13.98 -26.76 2.12
C ASP A 75 13.22 -26.82 3.46
N VAL A 76 12.55 -27.95 3.68
CA VAL A 76 11.77 -28.20 4.90
C VAL A 76 12.63 -28.27 6.16
N GLY A 77 13.95 -28.40 6.03
CA GLY A 77 14.89 -28.36 7.14
C GLY A 77 14.83 -27.02 7.89
N LEU A 78 14.54 -25.93 7.20
CA LEU A 78 14.41 -24.59 7.79
C LEU A 78 13.20 -24.46 8.71
N ALA A 79 12.14 -25.23 8.50
CA ALA A 79 10.97 -25.24 9.39
C ALA A 79 11.34 -25.63 10.83
N ALA A 80 12.39 -26.45 11.01
CA ALA A 80 12.86 -26.84 12.32
C ALA A 80 13.48 -25.69 13.13
N HIS A 81 13.83 -24.59 12.50
CA HIS A 81 14.46 -23.42 13.11
C HIS A 81 13.54 -22.18 13.13
N ALA A 82 12.35 -22.26 12.56
CA ALA A 82 11.40 -21.17 12.53
C ALA A 82 10.80 -20.93 13.93
N ASP A 83 10.91 -19.72 14.46
CA ASP A 83 10.24 -19.31 15.71
C ASP A 83 8.85 -18.74 15.40
N VAL A 84 8.74 -18.03 14.26
CA VAL A 84 7.50 -17.42 13.77
C VAL A 84 7.35 -17.71 12.28
N VAL A 85 6.16 -18.12 11.89
CA VAL A 85 5.81 -18.30 10.49
C VAL A 85 4.58 -17.48 10.18
N ILE A 86 4.71 -16.57 9.22
CA ILE A 86 3.62 -15.79 8.67
C ILE A 86 3.22 -16.39 7.33
N GLU A 87 1.99 -16.83 7.25
CA GLU A 87 1.27 -17.17 6.04
C GLU A 87 0.55 -15.91 5.58
N ALA A 88 1.04 -15.24 4.53
CA ALA A 88 0.43 -14.01 4.06
C ALA A 88 -0.74 -14.31 3.12
N PHE A 89 -1.90 -13.69 3.40
CA PHE A 89 -3.09 -13.72 2.53
C PHE A 89 -3.57 -15.13 2.20
N ALA A 90 -3.54 -16.00 3.20
CA ALA A 90 -3.95 -17.40 3.08
C ALA A 90 -3.28 -18.12 1.89
N CYS A 91 -1.97 -17.95 1.70
CA CYS A 91 -1.22 -18.50 0.58
C CYS A 91 -1.01 -20.01 0.62
N ASP A 92 -1.56 -20.72 1.61
CA ASP A 92 -1.48 -22.15 1.84
C ASP A 92 -0.04 -22.68 1.94
N LEU A 93 0.43 -22.87 3.17
CA LEU A 93 1.75 -23.43 3.42
C LEU A 93 1.83 -24.89 2.93
N PRO A 94 2.96 -25.31 2.33
CA PRO A 94 3.15 -26.69 1.91
C PRO A 94 3.02 -27.68 3.08
N GLU A 95 2.32 -28.79 2.84
CA GLU A 95 2.05 -29.80 3.86
C GLU A 95 3.35 -30.30 4.55
N ALA A 96 4.41 -30.50 3.79
CA ALA A 96 5.70 -30.91 4.34
C ALA A 96 6.29 -29.91 5.36
N TRP A 97 6.03 -28.61 5.16
CA TRP A 97 6.39 -27.55 6.12
C TRP A 97 5.54 -27.63 7.37
N LEU A 98 4.22 -27.76 7.22
CA LEU A 98 3.30 -27.91 8.34
C LEU A 98 3.64 -29.11 9.23
N VAL A 99 3.91 -30.28 8.62
CA VAL A 99 4.33 -31.48 9.34
C VAL A 99 5.62 -31.22 10.15
N ARG A 100 6.59 -30.53 9.55
CA ARG A 100 7.86 -30.26 10.21
C ARG A 100 7.73 -29.22 11.33
N MET A 101 6.92 -28.18 11.14
CA MET A 101 6.59 -27.20 12.17
C MET A 101 5.91 -27.86 13.37
N ALA A 102 4.95 -28.76 13.13
CA ALA A 102 4.22 -29.47 14.17
C ALA A 102 5.11 -30.39 15.03
N GLN A 103 6.21 -30.90 14.48
CA GLN A 103 7.18 -31.76 15.18
C GLN A 103 8.20 -30.97 16.02
N ARG A 104 8.25 -29.65 15.88
CA ARG A 104 9.17 -28.80 16.65
C ARG A 104 8.68 -28.60 18.08
N GLU A 105 9.61 -28.55 19.03
CA GLU A 105 9.34 -28.18 20.44
C GLU A 105 10.30 -27.06 20.89
N PRO A 106 9.79 -25.90 21.34
CA PRO A 106 8.38 -25.48 21.22
C PRO A 106 7.95 -25.29 19.77
N GLN A 107 6.66 -25.48 19.47
CA GLN A 107 6.11 -25.21 18.15
C GLN A 107 6.26 -23.72 17.79
N PRO A 108 6.46 -23.36 16.51
CA PRO A 108 6.52 -21.98 16.09
C PRO A 108 5.16 -21.28 16.27
N GLN A 109 5.19 -19.97 16.45
CA GLN A 109 3.98 -19.16 16.32
C GLN A 109 3.58 -19.11 14.85
N TRP A 110 2.38 -19.61 14.50
CA TRP A 110 1.86 -19.58 13.14
C TRP A 110 0.77 -18.52 13.01
N LEU A 111 1.05 -17.49 12.22
CA LEU A 111 0.18 -16.34 11.99
C LEU A 111 -0.29 -16.36 10.54
N ASN A 112 -1.60 -16.23 10.33
CA ASN A 112 -2.15 -15.90 9.02
C ASN A 112 -2.35 -14.38 8.97
N LEU A 113 -1.54 -13.69 8.17
CA LEU A 113 -1.68 -12.25 7.94
C LEU A 113 -2.74 -12.04 6.87
N GLU A 114 -3.84 -11.46 7.26
CA GLU A 114 -4.99 -11.17 6.39
C GLU A 114 -4.82 -9.86 5.63
N TYR A 115 -5.66 -9.64 4.63
CA TYR A 115 -5.75 -8.35 3.95
C TYR A 115 -6.28 -7.25 4.87
N LEU A 116 -5.84 -6.03 4.63
CA LEU A 116 -6.34 -4.84 5.31
C LEU A 116 -7.86 -4.71 5.12
N SER A 117 -8.60 -4.51 6.20
CA SER A 117 -10.02 -4.19 6.14
C SER A 117 -10.45 -3.24 7.26
N ALA A 118 -11.50 -2.46 6.99
CA ALA A 118 -12.24 -1.66 7.96
C ALA A 118 -13.56 -2.31 8.39
N GLU A 119 -13.90 -3.46 7.82
CA GLU A 119 -15.14 -4.18 8.12
C GLU A 119 -15.18 -4.63 9.60
N ALA A 120 -16.29 -4.39 10.29
CA ALA A 120 -16.39 -4.63 11.73
C ALA A 120 -16.12 -6.09 12.14
N TRP A 121 -16.49 -7.07 11.32
CA TRP A 121 -16.28 -8.49 11.59
C TRP A 121 -14.79 -8.87 11.72
N THR A 122 -13.89 -8.10 11.09
CA THR A 122 -12.45 -8.36 11.17
C THR A 122 -11.90 -8.15 12.57
N LEU A 123 -12.48 -7.23 13.35
CA LEU A 123 -12.12 -7.02 14.76
C LEU A 123 -12.51 -8.22 15.62
N ASP A 124 -13.68 -8.82 15.38
CA ASP A 124 -14.15 -10.00 16.11
C ASP A 124 -13.28 -11.23 15.79
N CYS A 125 -12.74 -11.28 14.57
CA CYS A 125 -11.88 -12.38 14.11
C CYS A 125 -10.39 -12.17 14.42
N HIS A 126 -9.97 -10.93 14.75
CA HIS A 126 -8.57 -10.63 15.03
C HIS A 126 -8.06 -11.40 16.25
N LEU A 127 -6.91 -12.06 16.12
CA LEU A 127 -6.32 -12.98 17.09
C LEU A 127 -7.17 -14.24 17.38
N GLY A 128 -8.25 -14.46 16.63
CA GLY A 128 -8.92 -15.73 16.60
C GLY A 128 -7.99 -16.83 16.10
N CYS A 129 -8.21 -18.07 16.53
CA CYS A 129 -7.35 -19.18 16.15
C CYS A 129 -8.15 -20.37 15.60
N SER A 130 -7.52 -21.12 14.69
CA SER A 130 -8.05 -22.35 14.12
C SER A 130 -7.03 -23.47 14.26
N PRO A 131 -7.41 -24.63 14.81
CA PRO A 131 -6.53 -25.80 14.86
C PRO A 131 -6.34 -26.37 13.45
N LEU A 132 -5.09 -26.52 13.03
CA LEU A 132 -4.74 -27.13 11.76
C LEU A 132 -3.38 -27.86 11.88
N ALA A 133 -3.29 -29.07 11.36
CA ALA A 133 -2.06 -29.88 11.37
C ALA A 133 -1.43 -30.06 12.78
N GLY A 134 -2.24 -30.10 13.84
CA GLY A 134 -1.75 -30.22 15.23
C GLY A 134 -1.16 -28.95 15.83
N MET A 135 -1.35 -27.80 15.18
CA MET A 135 -0.92 -26.48 15.63
C MET A 135 -2.11 -25.51 15.69
N GLN A 136 -1.90 -24.34 16.29
CA GLN A 136 -2.84 -23.24 16.28
C GLN A 136 -2.41 -22.22 15.23
N ARG A 137 -3.25 -22.00 14.22
CA ARG A 137 -3.10 -20.90 13.25
C ARG A 137 -3.89 -19.69 13.77
N VAL A 138 -3.22 -18.57 13.98
CA VAL A 138 -3.82 -17.34 14.50
C VAL A 138 -4.04 -16.36 13.36
N PHE A 139 -5.23 -15.80 13.27
CA PHE A 139 -5.57 -14.82 12.25
C PHE A 139 -5.20 -13.41 12.72
N PHE A 140 -4.39 -12.73 11.94
CA PHE A 140 -3.93 -11.36 12.22
C PHE A 140 -4.46 -10.42 11.16
N PHE A 141 -5.47 -9.62 11.53
CA PHE A 141 -6.14 -8.69 10.61
C PHE A 141 -5.54 -7.28 10.74
N PRO A 142 -4.82 -6.78 9.71
CA PRO A 142 -4.52 -5.36 9.60
C PRO A 142 -5.80 -4.54 9.55
N GLY A 143 -5.79 -3.35 10.12
CA GLY A 143 -6.99 -2.51 10.17
C GLY A 143 -6.72 -1.12 10.73
N PHE A 144 -7.76 -0.30 10.74
CA PHE A 144 -7.69 1.12 11.08
C PHE A 144 -8.18 1.43 12.49
N ALA A 145 -8.93 0.51 13.08
CA ALA A 145 -9.54 0.70 14.41
C ALA A 145 -8.61 0.20 15.52
N ALA A 146 -8.78 0.75 16.71
CA ALA A 146 -8.15 0.23 17.93
C ALA A 146 -8.55 -1.23 18.16
N GLY A 147 -7.58 -2.08 18.47
CA GLY A 147 -7.80 -3.53 18.66
C GLY A 147 -7.62 -4.35 17.38
N SER A 148 -7.40 -3.74 16.22
CA SER A 148 -6.93 -4.42 15.00
C SER A 148 -5.41 -4.64 15.03
N GLY A 149 -4.88 -5.27 13.98
CA GLY A 149 -3.43 -5.41 13.79
C GLY A 149 -2.69 -4.10 13.50
N GLY A 150 -3.41 -3.00 13.25
CA GLY A 150 -2.82 -1.74 12.81
C GLY A 150 -2.45 -1.74 11.33
N VAL A 151 -1.75 -0.71 10.86
CA VAL A 151 -1.24 -0.58 9.50
C VAL A 151 0.28 -0.46 9.50
N LEU A 152 0.95 -0.70 8.36
CA LEU A 152 2.40 -0.54 8.26
C LEU A 152 2.80 0.94 8.35
N ILE A 153 3.55 1.29 9.41
CA ILE A 153 4.07 2.64 9.67
C ILE A 153 5.57 2.53 9.90
N ASP A 154 6.36 2.52 8.84
CA ASP A 154 7.80 2.40 8.99
C ASP A 154 8.51 3.76 9.08
N ASN A 155 9.64 3.77 9.79
CA ASN A 155 10.43 4.97 10.03
C ASN A 155 11.04 5.55 8.75
N GLU A 156 11.26 4.76 7.71
CA GLU A 156 11.81 5.23 6.44
C GLU A 156 10.82 6.13 5.69
N LEU A 157 9.52 5.76 5.68
CA LEU A 157 8.46 6.62 5.15
C LEU A 157 8.41 7.96 5.87
N LEU A 158 8.40 7.90 7.21
CA LEU A 158 8.30 9.12 8.04
C LEU A 158 9.54 10.03 7.85
N ALA A 159 10.73 9.46 7.77
CA ALA A 159 11.97 10.19 7.50
C ALA A 159 11.99 10.80 6.08
N THR A 160 11.51 10.07 5.08
CA THR A 160 11.37 10.57 3.71
C THR A 160 10.43 11.76 3.66
N ALA A 161 9.25 11.66 4.29
CA ALA A 161 8.29 12.75 4.36
C ALA A 161 8.88 13.99 5.07
N GLU A 162 9.61 13.80 6.16
CA GLU A 162 10.26 14.90 6.89
C GLU A 162 11.31 15.60 6.03
N THR A 163 12.14 14.83 5.33
CA THR A 163 13.17 15.34 4.41
C THR A 163 12.56 16.18 3.29
N LEU A 164 11.42 15.73 2.75
CA LEU A 164 10.75 16.36 1.61
C LEU A 164 9.81 17.54 1.99
N LYS A 165 9.87 18.04 3.22
CA LYS A 165 9.10 19.23 3.62
C LYS A 165 9.61 20.51 2.98
N SER A 166 10.90 20.60 2.66
CA SER A 166 11.47 21.81 2.07
C SER A 166 11.28 21.85 0.55
N ALA A 167 10.99 23.02 0.00
CA ALA A 167 10.85 23.20 -1.45
C ALA A 167 12.12 22.78 -2.22
N THR A 168 13.30 23.06 -1.67
CA THR A 168 14.56 22.65 -2.29
C THR A 168 14.71 21.13 -2.35
N ALA A 169 14.33 20.41 -1.29
CA ALA A 169 14.39 18.94 -1.29
C ALA A 169 13.38 18.35 -2.28
N GLN A 170 12.17 18.93 -2.39
CA GLN A 170 11.17 18.51 -3.37
C GLN A 170 11.67 18.72 -4.81
N GLN A 171 12.27 19.87 -5.10
CA GLN A 171 12.88 20.14 -6.42
C GLN A 171 14.01 19.16 -6.75
N THR A 172 14.88 18.89 -5.78
CA THR A 172 15.98 17.90 -5.94
C THR A 172 15.42 16.50 -6.21
N PHE A 173 14.40 16.12 -5.46
CA PHE A 173 13.71 14.84 -5.65
C PHE A 173 13.03 14.74 -7.03
N LEU A 174 12.29 15.76 -7.46
CA LEU A 174 11.67 15.78 -8.78
C LEU A 174 12.73 15.74 -9.90
N ALA A 175 13.84 16.46 -9.74
CA ALA A 175 14.95 16.41 -10.68
C ALA A 175 15.58 15.01 -10.77
N SER A 176 15.64 14.25 -9.67
CA SER A 176 16.13 12.86 -9.70
C SER A 176 15.21 11.91 -10.47
N LEU A 177 13.93 12.25 -10.59
CA LEU A 177 12.94 11.55 -11.43
C LEU A 177 12.91 12.08 -12.87
N GLY A 178 13.82 12.97 -13.23
CA GLY A 178 13.87 13.58 -14.57
C GLY A 178 12.83 14.70 -14.78
N VAL A 179 12.20 15.19 -13.73
CA VAL A 179 11.19 16.25 -13.79
C VAL A 179 11.81 17.61 -13.49
N VAL A 180 11.65 18.56 -14.41
CA VAL A 180 11.97 19.97 -14.20
C VAL A 180 10.65 20.76 -14.19
N GLU A 181 10.34 21.38 -13.07
CA GLU A 181 9.19 22.27 -12.99
C GLU A 181 9.61 23.69 -13.41
N ASP A 182 9.13 24.14 -14.56
CA ASP A 182 9.43 25.46 -15.12
C ASP A 182 8.53 26.58 -14.54
N GLY A 183 7.79 26.29 -13.45
CA GLY A 183 6.84 27.22 -12.83
C GLY A 183 6.43 26.80 -11.43
N LEU A 184 5.60 27.67 -10.82
CA LEU A 184 4.92 27.35 -9.57
C LEU A 184 3.58 26.70 -9.91
N PHE A 185 3.32 25.55 -9.32
CA PHE A 185 2.02 24.92 -9.35
C PHE A 185 1.35 25.10 -8.00
N ASP A 186 0.04 25.37 -8.02
CA ASP A 186 -0.74 25.53 -6.80
C ASP A 186 -1.00 24.19 -6.11
N ARG A 187 -0.97 23.10 -6.89
CA ARG A 187 -1.08 21.74 -6.34
C ARG A 187 -0.39 20.71 -7.22
N ARG A 188 0.11 19.66 -6.55
CA ARG A 188 0.68 18.47 -7.14
C ARG A 188 -0.22 17.28 -6.84
N ILE A 189 -0.42 16.42 -7.83
CA ILE A 189 -1.30 15.25 -7.75
C ILE A 189 -0.55 14.04 -8.29
N SER A 190 -0.62 12.88 -7.62
CA SER A 190 -0.18 11.62 -8.17
C SER A 190 -1.37 10.82 -8.70
N LEU A 191 -1.23 10.21 -9.86
CA LEU A 191 -2.23 9.33 -10.46
C LEU A 191 -1.62 7.97 -10.75
N PHE A 192 -1.90 7.01 -9.87
CA PHE A 192 -1.53 5.61 -10.03
C PHE A 192 -2.75 4.74 -9.76
N ALA A 193 -3.41 4.28 -10.82
CA ALA A 193 -4.67 3.55 -10.75
C ALA A 193 -4.67 2.34 -11.69
N TYR A 194 -5.67 1.46 -11.56
CA TYR A 194 -6.03 0.50 -12.61
C TYR A 194 -6.67 1.26 -13.78
N GLU A 195 -6.96 0.59 -14.89
CA GLU A 195 -7.74 1.16 -15.97
C GLU A 195 -9.06 1.70 -15.43
N ASN A 196 -9.37 2.97 -15.71
CA ASN A 196 -10.51 3.63 -15.10
C ASN A 196 -11.12 4.70 -16.01
N PRO A 197 -12.33 4.50 -16.52
CA PRO A 197 -13.01 5.50 -17.34
C PRO A 197 -13.28 6.82 -16.60
N ALA A 198 -13.33 6.82 -15.25
CA ALA A 198 -13.53 8.02 -14.44
C ALA A 198 -12.31 8.98 -14.47
N VAL A 199 -11.16 8.54 -14.98
CA VAL A 199 -9.96 9.38 -15.16
C VAL A 199 -10.25 10.56 -16.08
N GLU A 200 -11.06 10.38 -17.12
CA GLU A 200 -11.45 11.48 -18.03
C GLU A 200 -12.09 12.64 -17.28
N ALA A 201 -12.99 12.36 -16.35
CA ALA A 201 -13.66 13.39 -15.55
C ALA A 201 -12.67 14.14 -14.62
N LEU A 202 -11.71 13.44 -14.01
CA LEU A 202 -10.62 14.05 -13.24
C LEU A 202 -9.80 15.01 -14.11
N LEU A 203 -9.31 14.53 -15.25
CA LEU A 203 -8.45 15.33 -16.13
C LEU A 203 -9.19 16.55 -16.69
N ALA A 204 -10.45 16.40 -17.06
CA ALA A 204 -11.30 17.50 -17.52
C ALA A 204 -11.53 18.55 -16.40
N ALA A 205 -11.79 18.10 -15.16
CA ALA A 205 -11.96 19.00 -14.03
C ALA A 205 -10.67 19.79 -13.75
N LEU A 206 -9.51 19.13 -13.71
CA LEU A 206 -8.21 19.79 -13.47
C LEU A 206 -7.83 20.76 -14.60
N ALA A 207 -8.11 20.41 -15.86
CA ALA A 207 -7.80 21.28 -17.00
C ALA A 207 -8.65 22.57 -17.03
N ASN A 208 -9.86 22.52 -16.47
CA ASN A 208 -10.79 23.65 -16.43
C ASN A 208 -10.82 24.39 -15.08
N ASP A 209 -10.09 23.91 -14.08
CA ASP A 209 -9.98 24.53 -12.77
C ASP A 209 -9.17 25.83 -12.86
N PRO A 210 -9.53 26.91 -12.12
CA PRO A 210 -8.73 28.13 -12.09
C PRO A 210 -7.36 27.94 -11.43
N THR A 211 -7.19 26.89 -10.63
CA THR A 211 -5.97 26.55 -9.89
C THR A 211 -5.06 25.68 -10.76
N THR A 212 -3.78 26.05 -10.87
CA THR A 212 -2.81 25.28 -11.65
C THR A 212 -2.47 23.96 -10.97
N SER A 213 -2.47 22.87 -11.76
CA SER A 213 -2.19 21.54 -11.24
C SER A 213 -1.09 20.84 -12.03
N HIS A 214 -0.17 20.20 -11.29
CA HIS A 214 0.81 19.29 -11.88
C HIS A 214 0.41 17.85 -11.52
N LEU A 215 0.06 17.06 -12.52
CA LEU A 215 -0.31 15.66 -12.39
C LEU A 215 0.88 14.78 -12.79
N PHE A 216 1.35 13.98 -11.86
CA PHE A 216 2.37 12.97 -12.08
C PHE A 216 1.71 11.62 -12.36
N VAL A 217 2.08 10.99 -13.47
CA VAL A 217 1.54 9.70 -13.90
C VAL A 217 2.68 8.69 -13.99
N PRO A 218 2.95 7.93 -12.94
CA PRO A 218 3.87 6.79 -13.01
C PRO A 218 3.42 5.80 -14.07
N THR A 219 4.37 5.23 -14.81
CA THR A 219 4.09 4.18 -15.80
C THR A 219 3.28 3.06 -15.17
N GLY A 220 2.11 2.77 -15.72
CA GLY A 220 1.16 1.80 -15.18
C GLY A 220 -0.08 1.65 -16.03
N ARG A 221 -1.06 0.92 -15.51
CA ARG A 221 -2.29 0.55 -16.25
C ARG A 221 -3.14 1.76 -16.63
N VAL A 222 -3.16 2.80 -15.82
CA VAL A 222 -3.91 4.05 -16.04
C VAL A 222 -3.36 4.90 -17.18
N THR A 223 -2.13 4.68 -17.62
CA THR A 223 -1.47 5.47 -18.68
C THR A 223 -2.30 5.53 -19.95
N ALA A 224 -2.91 4.41 -20.37
CA ALA A 224 -3.73 4.34 -21.56
C ALA A 224 -4.99 5.23 -21.51
N ASP A 225 -5.58 5.42 -20.32
CA ASP A 225 -6.74 6.30 -20.12
C ASP A 225 -6.34 7.77 -20.26
N VAL A 226 -5.18 8.13 -19.71
CA VAL A 226 -4.62 9.48 -19.84
C VAL A 226 -4.27 9.79 -21.29
N GLU A 227 -3.62 8.87 -22.02
CA GLU A 227 -3.30 8.99 -23.45
C GLU A 227 -4.55 9.15 -24.31
N ARG A 228 -5.61 8.40 -24.01
CA ARG A 228 -6.89 8.50 -24.70
C ARG A 228 -7.50 9.90 -24.55
N TRP A 229 -7.48 10.47 -23.34
CA TRP A 229 -7.98 11.81 -23.09
C TRP A 229 -7.12 12.89 -23.77
N LEU A 230 -5.80 12.72 -23.79
CA LEU A 230 -4.86 13.64 -24.46
C LEU A 230 -4.95 13.55 -26.00
N GLY A 231 -5.40 12.42 -26.54
CA GLY A 231 -5.37 12.10 -27.98
C GLY A 231 -3.96 11.84 -28.52
N ARG A 232 -2.99 11.57 -27.64
CA ARG A 232 -1.60 11.24 -27.98
C ARG A 232 -0.88 10.48 -26.87
N ALA A 233 0.22 9.80 -27.22
CA ALA A 233 1.04 9.05 -26.29
C ALA A 233 1.72 9.95 -25.25
N LEU A 234 1.88 9.42 -24.05
CA LEU A 234 2.72 9.95 -23.00
C LEU A 234 4.15 9.41 -23.15
N ILE A 235 5.12 10.32 -23.15
CA ILE A 235 6.54 9.97 -23.21
C ILE A 235 7.13 10.21 -21.82
N GLU A 236 7.81 9.22 -21.27
CA GLU A 236 8.47 9.34 -19.98
C GLU A 236 9.37 10.59 -19.91
N GLY A 237 9.29 11.32 -18.82
CA GLY A 237 10.00 12.56 -18.60
C GLY A 237 9.44 13.77 -19.36
N ALA A 238 8.47 13.58 -20.28
CA ALA A 238 7.86 14.68 -20.99
C ALA A 238 6.64 15.22 -20.26
N SER A 239 6.49 16.54 -20.25
CA SER A 239 5.34 17.24 -19.72
C SER A 239 4.43 17.76 -20.84
N LEU A 240 3.12 17.63 -20.62
CA LEU A 240 2.09 18.08 -21.57
C LEU A 240 1.10 18.98 -20.82
N GLN A 241 0.81 20.13 -21.38
CA GLN A 241 -0.14 21.07 -20.79
C GLN A 241 -1.46 21.11 -21.54
N ARG A 242 -2.57 21.14 -20.81
CA ARG A 242 -3.91 21.39 -21.32
C ARG A 242 -4.72 22.22 -20.31
N GLY A 243 -5.03 23.46 -20.64
CA GLY A 243 -5.64 24.41 -19.70
C GLY A 243 -4.74 24.65 -18.49
N SER A 244 -5.28 24.53 -17.31
CA SER A 244 -4.56 24.68 -16.03
C SER A 244 -3.83 23.41 -15.58
N LEU A 245 -3.92 22.33 -16.35
CA LEU A 245 -3.34 21.03 -16.03
C LEU A 245 -2.04 20.81 -16.82
N THR A 246 -0.96 20.53 -16.09
CA THR A 246 0.27 19.95 -16.65
C THR A 246 0.36 18.48 -16.23
N ILE A 247 0.61 17.59 -17.19
CA ILE A 247 0.75 16.13 -16.97
C ILE A 247 2.18 15.73 -17.28
N THR A 248 2.86 15.08 -16.36
CA THR A 248 4.19 14.50 -16.57
C THR A 248 4.15 12.99 -16.38
N ALA A 249 4.56 12.24 -17.40
CA ALA A 249 4.76 10.81 -17.31
C ALA A 249 6.05 10.52 -16.55
N LEU A 250 5.98 9.65 -15.55
CA LEU A 250 7.13 9.20 -14.77
C LEU A 250 7.46 7.74 -15.13
N PRO A 251 8.74 7.34 -15.05
CA PRO A 251 9.13 5.95 -15.20
C PRO A 251 8.47 5.08 -14.11
N PHE A 252 8.59 3.77 -14.26
CA PHE A 252 8.29 2.86 -13.15
C PHE A 252 9.27 3.15 -12.00
N MET A 253 8.74 3.30 -10.78
CA MET A 253 9.50 3.73 -9.61
C MET A 253 9.66 2.60 -8.60
N SER A 254 10.78 2.62 -7.88
CA SER A 254 10.92 1.84 -6.66
C SER A 254 9.91 2.28 -5.60
N GLN A 255 9.65 1.42 -4.61
CA GLN A 255 8.74 1.78 -3.51
C GLN A 255 9.19 3.06 -2.76
N LEU A 256 10.49 3.26 -2.58
CA LEU A 256 11.02 4.46 -1.89
C LEU A 256 10.82 5.74 -2.70
N GLU A 257 11.05 5.70 -4.01
CA GLU A 257 10.76 6.83 -4.90
C GLU A 257 9.27 7.16 -4.93
N TYR A 258 8.43 6.12 -4.94
CA TYR A 258 6.98 6.33 -4.92
C TYR A 258 6.51 6.93 -3.58
N ASP A 259 7.09 6.53 -2.45
CA ASP A 259 6.86 7.18 -1.15
C ASP A 259 7.19 8.68 -1.18
N GLY A 260 8.31 9.02 -1.81
CA GLY A 260 8.70 10.43 -2.02
C GLY A 260 7.67 11.18 -2.86
N LEU A 261 7.17 10.58 -3.95
CA LEU A 261 6.14 11.18 -4.79
C LEU A 261 4.84 11.41 -3.99
N LEU A 262 4.36 10.40 -3.25
CA LEU A 262 3.18 10.53 -2.40
C LEU A 262 3.35 11.65 -1.36
N ALA A 263 4.55 11.78 -0.79
CA ALA A 263 4.84 12.77 0.25
C ALA A 263 4.79 14.21 -0.27
N ILE A 264 5.24 14.45 -1.51
CA ILE A 264 5.26 15.82 -2.09
C ILE A 264 3.95 16.23 -2.74
N CYS A 265 3.05 15.28 -3.05
CA CYS A 265 1.75 15.58 -3.63
C CYS A 265 0.74 16.05 -2.57
N ASP A 266 -0.16 16.91 -2.98
CA ASP A 266 -1.25 17.46 -2.17
C ASP A 266 -2.47 16.55 -2.15
N PHE A 267 -2.58 15.68 -3.18
CA PHE A 267 -3.65 14.72 -3.36
C PHE A 267 -3.14 13.50 -4.13
N ASN A 268 -3.51 12.30 -3.69
CA ASN A 268 -3.06 11.06 -4.27
C ASN A 268 -4.22 10.18 -4.75
N CYS A 269 -4.21 9.81 -6.04
CA CYS A 269 -4.99 8.69 -6.55
C CYS A 269 -4.10 7.46 -6.52
N VAL A 270 -4.44 6.48 -5.71
CA VAL A 270 -3.65 5.26 -5.48
C VAL A 270 -4.44 4.01 -5.77
N ARG A 271 -3.75 2.89 -5.98
CA ARG A 271 -4.38 1.58 -6.16
C ARG A 271 -3.81 0.54 -5.22
N GLY A 272 -4.56 -0.59 -5.09
CA GLY A 272 -4.14 -1.70 -4.24
C GLY A 272 -4.09 -1.29 -2.77
N GLU A 273 -3.43 -2.11 -1.94
CA GLU A 273 -3.43 -1.93 -0.48
C GLU A 273 -2.20 -1.13 0.00
N GLU A 274 -1.02 -1.46 -0.50
CA GLU A 274 0.26 -0.93 -0.02
C GLU A 274 0.35 0.60 -0.21
N SER A 275 0.15 1.10 -1.43
CA SER A 275 0.22 2.53 -1.73
C SER A 275 -0.91 3.33 -1.07
N PHE A 276 -2.06 2.70 -0.86
CA PHE A 276 -3.16 3.29 -0.12
C PHE A 276 -2.78 3.57 1.34
N VAL A 277 -2.23 2.57 2.04
CA VAL A 277 -1.75 2.73 3.42
C VAL A 277 -0.69 3.81 3.51
N ARG A 278 0.27 3.85 2.58
CA ARG A 278 1.35 4.85 2.56
C ARG A 278 0.79 6.27 2.49
N SER A 279 -0.15 6.52 1.58
CA SER A 279 -0.77 7.84 1.43
C SER A 279 -1.57 8.25 2.67
N GLN A 280 -2.26 7.30 3.33
CA GLN A 280 -2.97 7.54 4.59
C GLN A 280 -2.01 7.90 5.73
N VAL A 281 -0.91 7.16 5.88
CA VAL A 281 0.13 7.41 6.91
C VAL A 281 0.86 8.73 6.67
N LEU A 282 0.93 9.20 5.44
CA LEU A 282 1.47 10.52 5.09
C LEU A 282 0.49 11.67 5.36
N GLY A 283 -0.75 11.38 5.78
CA GLY A 283 -1.78 12.39 6.04
C GLY A 283 -2.25 13.12 4.79
N LYS A 284 -2.28 12.43 3.65
CA LYS A 284 -2.65 13.02 2.37
C LYS A 284 -4.10 12.70 2.00
N PRO A 285 -4.86 13.65 1.45
CA PRO A 285 -6.08 13.36 0.71
C PRO A 285 -5.82 12.25 -0.29
N THR A 286 -6.63 11.19 -0.21
CA THR A 286 -6.37 9.97 -0.96
C THR A 286 -7.65 9.42 -1.58
N LEU A 287 -7.60 9.17 -2.88
CA LEU A 287 -8.65 8.46 -3.59
C LEU A 287 -8.15 7.05 -3.90
N TRP A 288 -8.81 6.08 -3.32
CA TRP A 288 -8.43 4.67 -3.43
C TRP A 288 -9.14 3.99 -4.60
N HIS A 289 -8.38 3.47 -5.55
CA HIS A 289 -8.87 2.52 -6.53
C HIS A 289 -8.60 1.13 -5.99
N ILE A 290 -9.59 0.57 -5.32
CA ILE A 290 -9.51 -0.76 -4.72
C ILE A 290 -9.45 -1.83 -5.81
N TYR A 291 -8.74 -2.94 -5.55
CA TYR A 291 -8.64 -4.03 -6.50
C TYR A 291 -10.03 -4.66 -6.73
N PRO A 292 -10.53 -4.69 -7.98
CA PRO A 292 -11.83 -5.27 -8.28
C PRO A 292 -11.87 -6.75 -7.90
N GLN A 293 -12.88 -7.15 -7.15
CA GLN A 293 -13.13 -8.53 -6.73
C GLN A 293 -14.45 -9.02 -7.28
N ASP A 294 -14.61 -10.33 -7.37
CA ASP A 294 -15.88 -10.94 -7.75
C ASP A 294 -16.99 -10.54 -6.76
N ASP A 295 -18.24 -10.56 -7.24
CA ASP A 295 -19.43 -10.22 -6.46
C ASP A 295 -19.43 -8.82 -5.80
N ASN A 296 -18.57 -7.90 -6.28
CA ASN A 296 -18.41 -6.54 -5.75
C ASN A 296 -17.97 -6.46 -4.27
N ALA A 297 -17.37 -7.50 -3.71
CA ALA A 297 -16.89 -7.51 -2.32
C ALA A 297 -15.90 -6.36 -2.02
N HIS A 298 -15.19 -5.87 -3.04
CA HIS A 298 -14.34 -4.69 -2.92
C HIS A 298 -15.12 -3.39 -2.62
N ILE A 299 -16.39 -3.30 -3.02
CA ILE A 299 -17.23 -2.11 -2.74
C ILE A 299 -17.64 -2.11 -1.27
N ASP A 300 -18.06 -3.26 -0.71
CA ASP A 300 -18.38 -3.36 0.72
C ASP A 300 -17.17 -2.98 1.58
N LYS A 301 -15.97 -3.41 1.16
CA LYS A 301 -14.70 -3.05 1.81
C LYS A 301 -14.40 -1.55 1.71
N LEU A 302 -14.68 -0.94 0.56
CA LEU A 302 -14.52 0.50 0.35
C LEU A 302 -15.51 1.29 1.22
N GLU A 303 -16.77 0.88 1.26
CA GLU A 303 -17.82 1.55 2.06
C GLU A 303 -17.49 1.45 3.55
N ALA A 304 -17.07 0.29 4.03
CA ALA A 304 -16.62 0.13 5.41
C ALA A 304 -15.43 1.05 5.76
N PHE A 305 -14.46 1.20 4.84
CA PHE A 305 -13.37 2.17 5.03
C PHE A 305 -13.88 3.61 5.07
N LEU A 306 -14.75 4.00 4.14
CA LEU A 306 -15.30 5.36 4.07
C LEU A 306 -16.11 5.70 5.32
N GLU A 307 -16.86 4.75 5.87
CA GLU A 307 -17.62 4.93 7.13
C GLU A 307 -16.66 5.31 8.28
N VAL A 308 -15.58 4.57 8.46
CA VAL A 308 -14.61 4.81 9.54
C VAL A 308 -13.79 6.09 9.26
N TYR A 309 -13.32 6.26 8.04
CA TYR A 309 -12.48 7.40 7.65
C TYR A 309 -13.22 8.73 7.79
N LEU A 310 -14.49 8.78 7.41
CA LEU A 310 -15.28 10.01 7.34
C LEU A 310 -16.12 10.28 8.61
N ALA A 311 -16.02 9.44 9.64
CA ALA A 311 -16.85 9.54 10.86
C ALA A 311 -16.78 10.93 11.51
N ASP A 312 -15.60 11.54 11.55
CA ASP A 312 -15.36 12.86 12.16
C ASP A 312 -15.22 13.99 11.12
N ALA A 313 -15.53 13.73 9.85
CA ALA A 313 -15.43 14.72 8.79
C ALA A 313 -16.62 15.68 8.77
N ASP A 314 -16.44 16.88 8.21
CA ASP A 314 -17.55 17.76 7.86
C ASP A 314 -18.56 17.03 6.98
N VAL A 315 -19.86 17.15 7.30
CA VAL A 315 -20.94 16.37 6.65
C VAL A 315 -20.95 16.54 5.14
N GLN A 316 -20.71 17.75 4.64
CA GLN A 316 -20.72 18.02 3.20
C GLN A 316 -19.44 17.46 2.55
N LEU A 317 -18.28 17.60 3.20
CA LEU A 317 -17.03 16.99 2.74
C LEU A 317 -17.15 15.48 2.70
N ALA A 318 -17.68 14.84 3.76
CA ALA A 318 -17.89 13.41 3.83
C ALA A 318 -18.76 12.89 2.67
N SER A 319 -19.90 13.57 2.42
CA SER A 319 -20.81 13.21 1.32
C SER A 319 -20.12 13.32 -0.04
N GLN A 320 -19.31 14.36 -0.26
CA GLN A 320 -18.60 14.55 -1.52
C GLN A 320 -17.47 13.54 -1.74
N ILE A 321 -16.67 13.24 -0.70
CA ILE A 321 -15.60 12.23 -0.77
C ILE A 321 -16.21 10.84 -1.00
N SER A 322 -17.29 10.49 -0.29
CA SER A 322 -17.96 9.21 -0.46
C SER A 322 -18.50 9.04 -1.89
N ALA A 323 -19.25 10.04 -2.39
CA ALA A 323 -19.78 9.98 -3.75
C ALA A 323 -18.67 9.89 -4.81
N LEU A 324 -17.57 10.65 -4.64
CA LEU A 324 -16.43 10.60 -5.55
C LEU A 324 -15.71 9.25 -5.49
N SER A 325 -15.52 8.67 -4.30
CA SER A 325 -14.86 7.38 -4.11
C SER A 325 -15.64 6.24 -4.75
N LEU A 326 -16.96 6.22 -4.58
CA LEU A 326 -17.83 5.24 -5.20
C LEU A 326 -17.85 5.40 -6.74
N HIS A 327 -17.94 6.63 -7.23
CA HIS A 327 -17.85 6.92 -8.67
C HIS A 327 -16.50 6.47 -9.26
N TRP A 328 -15.39 6.75 -8.56
CA TRP A 328 -14.05 6.34 -8.96
C TRP A 328 -13.90 4.82 -9.03
N ASN A 329 -14.59 4.09 -8.19
CA ASN A 329 -14.65 2.62 -8.19
C ASN A 329 -15.83 2.06 -9.03
N GLN A 330 -16.32 2.86 -9.97
CA GLN A 330 -17.30 2.47 -10.99
C GLN A 330 -18.68 2.04 -10.45
N VAL A 331 -19.07 2.52 -9.28
CA VAL A 331 -20.45 2.36 -8.79
C VAL A 331 -21.36 3.28 -9.62
N HIS A 332 -22.11 2.71 -10.55
CA HIS A 332 -22.87 3.45 -11.57
C HIS A 332 -23.94 4.40 -11.01
N SER A 333 -24.43 4.16 -9.80
CA SER A 333 -25.41 5.03 -9.10
C SER A 333 -24.76 6.27 -8.48
N ALA A 334 -23.43 6.30 -8.31
CA ALA A 334 -22.72 7.40 -7.71
C ALA A 334 -22.32 8.46 -8.77
N ILE A 335 -22.48 9.72 -8.41
CA ILE A 335 -22.07 10.85 -9.24
C ILE A 335 -20.96 11.59 -8.51
N GLY A 336 -19.75 11.52 -9.06
CA GLY A 336 -18.60 12.24 -8.51
C GLY A 336 -18.53 13.67 -9.05
N ASP A 337 -18.43 14.64 -8.16
CA ASP A 337 -18.20 16.05 -8.51
C ASP A 337 -16.77 16.46 -8.13
N TRP A 338 -15.87 16.35 -9.09
CA TRP A 338 -14.47 16.74 -8.92
C TRP A 338 -14.31 18.22 -8.54
N SER A 339 -15.09 19.11 -9.15
CA SER A 339 -14.95 20.56 -8.88
C SER A 339 -15.29 20.87 -7.42
N ALA A 340 -16.37 20.28 -6.88
CA ALA A 340 -16.76 20.47 -5.50
C ALA A 340 -15.71 19.92 -4.51
N VAL A 341 -15.11 18.76 -4.82
CA VAL A 341 -14.06 18.17 -3.97
C VAL A 341 -12.77 18.99 -4.04
N LEU A 342 -12.34 19.42 -5.22
CA LEU A 342 -11.13 20.22 -5.40
C LEU A 342 -11.21 21.57 -4.69
N GLN A 343 -12.38 22.20 -4.64
CA GLN A 343 -12.60 23.44 -3.87
C GLN A 343 -12.47 23.22 -2.36
N ARG A 344 -12.73 22.02 -1.88
CA ARG A 344 -12.62 21.65 -0.45
C ARG A 344 -11.32 20.90 -0.11
N LEU A 345 -10.38 20.82 -1.04
CA LEU A 345 -9.11 20.14 -0.81
C LEU A 345 -8.39 20.57 0.48
N PRO A 346 -8.34 21.87 0.85
CA PRO A 346 -7.74 22.28 2.13
C PRO A 346 -8.44 21.67 3.36
N MET A 347 -9.76 21.54 3.33
CA MET A 347 -10.51 20.87 4.42
C MET A 347 -10.21 19.37 4.44
N TRP A 348 -10.10 18.74 3.27
CA TRP A 348 -9.73 17.35 3.16
C TRP A 348 -8.31 17.10 3.66
N GLN A 349 -7.36 17.99 3.38
CA GLN A 349 -5.99 17.92 3.91
C GLN A 349 -5.98 17.98 5.44
N GLN A 350 -6.76 18.87 6.04
CA GLN A 350 -6.88 18.96 7.49
C GLN A 350 -7.48 17.68 8.08
N HIS A 351 -8.51 17.11 7.45
CA HIS A 351 -9.14 15.85 7.86
C HIS A 351 -8.15 14.69 7.74
N ALA A 352 -7.41 14.59 6.62
CA ALA A 352 -6.42 13.54 6.40
C ALA A 352 -5.27 13.59 7.42
N GLU A 353 -4.85 14.77 7.87
CA GLU A 353 -3.86 14.88 8.94
C GLU A 353 -4.43 14.41 10.30
N GLY A 354 -5.69 14.73 10.61
CA GLY A 354 -6.37 14.19 11.80
C GLY A 354 -6.46 12.66 11.75
N TRP A 355 -6.80 12.12 10.59
CA TRP A 355 -6.81 10.67 10.33
C TRP A 355 -5.44 10.03 10.51
N ARG A 356 -4.39 10.65 9.99
CA ARG A 356 -3.00 10.19 10.22
C ARG A 356 -2.70 10.05 11.71
N GLN A 357 -3.09 11.04 12.53
CA GLN A 357 -2.88 10.97 13.97
C GLN A 357 -3.65 9.81 14.61
N HIS A 358 -4.87 9.54 14.13
CA HIS A 358 -5.63 8.35 14.54
C HIS A 358 -4.87 7.05 14.23
N LEU A 359 -4.36 6.89 13.00
CA LEU A 359 -3.57 5.72 12.61
C LEU A 359 -2.32 5.54 13.49
N MET A 360 -1.59 6.63 13.74
CA MET A 360 -0.41 6.60 14.60
C MET A 360 -0.74 6.17 16.03
N SER A 361 -1.93 6.50 16.54
CA SER A 361 -2.37 6.12 17.90
C SER A 361 -2.74 4.64 18.04
N ASN A 362 -3.14 3.97 16.94
CA ASN A 362 -3.56 2.56 16.93
C ASN A 362 -2.36 1.59 16.88
N GLY A 363 -1.16 2.12 16.69
CA GLY A 363 0.06 1.35 16.61
C GLY A 363 0.35 0.81 15.20
N ASP A 364 1.60 0.42 15.03
CA ASP A 364 2.15 -0.10 13.80
C ASP A 364 2.02 -1.62 13.71
N LEU A 365 1.70 -2.14 12.54
CA LEU A 365 1.49 -3.57 12.27
C LEU A 365 2.69 -4.42 12.68
N ALA A 366 3.92 -4.03 12.34
CA ALA A 366 5.11 -4.80 12.69
C ALA A 366 5.34 -4.81 14.21
N SER A 367 5.13 -3.67 14.88
CA SER A 367 5.21 -3.56 16.34
C SER A 367 4.18 -4.41 17.05
N ASN A 368 2.95 -4.44 16.53
CA ASN A 368 1.86 -5.24 17.10
C ASN A 368 2.12 -6.74 16.91
N LEU A 369 2.60 -7.17 15.74
CA LEU A 369 3.03 -8.56 15.49
C LEU A 369 4.14 -8.98 16.45
N VAL A 370 5.19 -8.16 16.59
CA VAL A 370 6.33 -8.46 17.48
C VAL A 370 5.89 -8.52 18.95
N THR A 371 5.00 -7.62 19.36
CA THR A 371 4.45 -7.61 20.73
C THR A 371 3.61 -8.85 20.99
N TYR A 372 2.74 -9.21 20.04
CA TYR A 372 1.93 -10.43 20.11
C TYR A 372 2.80 -11.67 20.30
N VAL A 373 3.84 -11.82 19.46
CA VAL A 373 4.76 -12.96 19.51
C VAL A 373 5.54 -12.99 20.83
N LYS A 374 6.14 -11.86 21.27
CA LYS A 374 6.93 -11.79 22.48
C LYS A 374 6.15 -12.15 23.75
N ASN A 375 4.86 -11.92 23.78
CA ASN A 375 4.01 -12.26 24.92
C ASN A 375 3.67 -13.76 24.99
N ARG A 376 4.12 -14.58 24.01
CA ARG A 376 3.82 -16.01 23.90
C ARG A 376 5.05 -16.91 23.81
N VAL A 377 6.24 -16.33 23.77
CA VAL A 377 7.55 -17.04 23.76
C VAL A 377 8.24 -16.92 25.17
#